data_9eba23885a441325fd9264fc6ee8eaa3
#
_entry.id   9eba23885a441325fd9264fc6ee8eaa3
#
_cell.length_a   1.000
_cell.length_b   1.000
_cell.length_c   1.000
_cell.angle_alpha   90.00
_cell.angle_beta   90.00
_cell.angle_gamma   90.00
#
_symmetry.space_group_name_H-M   'P 1'
#
loop_
_entity.id
_entity.type
_entity.pdbx_description
1 polymer ?
#
loop_
_entity_poly.entity_id
_entity_poly.type
_entity_poly.pdbx_seq_one_letter_code
_entity_poly.pdbx_strand_id
1 'polypeptide(L)'
;MLLRNAAQWLLPLFLLILVACSESTTKTETSATTKAVPNAGVPAQTPSAALRQSAGTVRVPAVRSAAVAAPTDAAYVQDVAAYLAGLPVRANSELAALAQSPAYQAFSAGQNKSWAKYTSTHTSRMTQWASHELDTVQRRSPTIFYPFSGPDFLNVITMFPTSQAYILVGLEPVGSVPARASLENPKLYPAIKASLWSVLNFSFFRTNDMAIDLKSVELDGAVPLIMLFAARTGHQVLAVRPAQLTAAGHLAPGAADTTRANGRLNIPGAEIQIRSASGQPQTIYYFSADISDAKLTPHPALLTYLRTLGPLTTYVKSATYLMHKAYFSKIRNLVLSRSNYLLQDDSGIAMKYFPASTWQFTYYGTYRRPINLFAKHYQLELTAAYTDSLRRPSPLPFGTGYNWRQTDSNLLLARRRTLVSN
;
A
#
# COMPACT_ATOMS: atom_id res chain seq x y z
N MET A 1 6.19 -44.69 0.08
CA MET A 1 7.57 -44.34 0.43
C MET A 1 8.19 -43.48 -0.66
N LEU A 2 7.74 -42.26 -0.88
CA LEU A 2 8.22 -41.27 -1.90
C LEU A 2 7.54 -39.92 -1.69
N LEU A 3 7.77 -39.26 -0.53
CA LEU A 3 7.27 -37.87 -0.25
C LEU A 3 8.17 -37.20 0.81
N ARG A 4 9.50 -37.19 0.58
CA ARG A 4 10.42 -36.58 1.58
C ARG A 4 11.51 -35.65 1.03
N ASN A 5 11.52 -35.26 -0.25
CA ASN A 5 12.64 -34.49 -0.82
C ASN A 5 12.29 -33.17 -1.55
N ALA A 6 11.14 -32.57 -1.27
CA ALA A 6 10.79 -31.28 -1.89
C ALA A 6 11.19 -30.03 -1.07
N ALA A 7 11.80 -30.20 0.12
CA ALA A 7 12.06 -29.08 1.03
C ALA A 7 13.49 -28.53 1.01
N GLN A 8 14.43 -29.12 0.25
CA GLN A 8 15.85 -28.76 0.34
C GLN A 8 16.39 -27.86 -0.79
N TRP A 9 15.60 -27.51 -1.79
CA TRP A 9 16.08 -26.71 -2.94
C TRP A 9 15.73 -25.20 -2.91
N LEU A 10 15.22 -24.70 -1.78
CA LEU A 10 14.79 -23.28 -1.68
C LEU A 10 15.79 -22.36 -0.95
N LEU A 11 16.97 -22.83 -0.55
CA LEU A 11 17.88 -22.03 0.28
C LEU A 11 18.97 -21.18 -0.41
N PRO A 12 19.43 -21.38 -1.66
CA PRO A 12 20.56 -20.58 -2.14
C PRO A 12 20.22 -19.26 -2.82
N LEU A 13 18.94 -18.92 -3.10
CA LEU A 13 18.61 -17.71 -3.87
C LEU A 13 18.33 -16.45 -3.04
N PHE A 14 18.36 -16.55 -1.71
CA PHE A 14 18.09 -15.41 -0.82
C PHE A 14 19.32 -14.55 -0.44
N LEU A 15 20.51 -14.94 -0.89
CA LEU A 15 21.77 -14.30 -0.42
C LEU A 15 22.26 -13.11 -1.25
N LEU A 16 21.59 -12.75 -2.34
CA LEU A 16 22.08 -11.72 -3.29
C LEU A 16 21.49 -10.31 -3.11
N ILE A 17 20.64 -10.07 -2.13
CA ILE A 17 20.00 -8.74 -1.93
C ILE A 17 20.69 -7.90 -0.82
N LEU A 18 21.73 -8.41 -0.17
CA LEU A 18 22.36 -7.73 0.98
C LEU A 18 23.67 -6.96 0.67
N VAL A 19 24.06 -6.78 -0.58
CA VAL A 19 25.40 -6.20 -0.93
C VAL A 19 25.35 -4.74 -1.40
N ALA A 20 24.30 -3.99 -1.19
CA ALA A 20 24.23 -2.59 -1.62
C ALA A 20 24.10 -1.56 -0.47
N CYS A 21 24.67 -1.79 0.70
CA CYS A 21 24.88 -0.73 1.70
C CYS A 21 26.15 -1.05 2.52
N SER A 22 27.29 -0.76 1.95
CA SER A 22 28.58 -0.72 2.65
C SER A 22 28.66 0.54 3.52
N GLU A 23 28.84 0.35 4.80
CA GLU A 23 29.09 1.38 5.79
C GLU A 23 30.47 2.01 5.56
N SER A 24 30.53 3.32 5.43
CA SER A 24 31.75 4.09 5.68
C SER A 24 31.65 4.75 7.05
N THR A 25 32.28 4.15 8.02
CA THR A 25 32.56 4.72 9.33
C THR A 25 33.72 5.71 9.22
N THR A 26 33.48 6.98 9.45
CA THR A 26 34.52 7.92 9.85
C THR A 26 34.20 8.44 11.25
N LYS A 27 35.04 8.02 12.20
CA LYS A 27 35.11 8.61 13.54
C LYS A 27 35.70 10.01 13.43
N THR A 28 35.09 10.97 14.10
CA THR A 28 35.79 12.15 14.60
C THR A 28 35.18 12.52 15.96
N GLU A 29 35.97 12.30 16.99
CA GLU A 29 35.76 12.86 18.32
C GLU A 29 36.09 14.35 18.29
N THR A 30 35.28 15.19 18.90
CA THR A 30 35.80 16.35 19.62
C THR A 30 34.80 16.81 20.71
N SER A 31 35.44 17.13 21.81
CA SER A 31 35.03 17.42 23.16
C SER A 31 34.21 18.70 23.37
N ALA A 32 33.36 18.64 24.35
CA ALA A 32 32.85 19.59 25.35
C ALA A 32 33.05 21.10 25.16
N THR A 33 31.99 21.88 25.42
CA THR A 33 32.00 22.83 26.55
C THR A 33 30.57 23.39 26.83
N THR A 34 30.21 23.30 28.09
CA THR A 34 29.04 23.84 28.76
C THR A 34 29.06 25.37 28.84
N LYS A 35 27.96 26.09 28.58
CA LYS A 35 27.63 27.35 29.25
C LYS A 35 26.11 27.54 29.32
N ALA A 36 25.67 27.82 30.54
CA ALA A 36 24.28 28.11 30.93
C ALA A 36 24.00 29.61 30.96
N VAL A 37 22.65 29.91 31.05
CA VAL A 37 21.99 31.08 31.67
C VAL A 37 21.60 32.23 30.74
N PRO A 38 20.50 33.02 30.98
CA PRO A 38 19.34 32.80 31.83
C PRO A 38 17.93 33.07 31.20
N ASN A 39 16.99 32.76 32.01
CA ASN A 39 15.54 32.97 32.01
C ASN A 39 15.10 34.43 31.85
N ALA A 40 14.03 34.72 31.09
CA ALA A 40 13.21 35.91 31.26
C ALA A 40 11.76 35.68 30.77
N GLY A 41 10.83 35.69 31.71
CA GLY A 41 9.59 36.46 31.72
C GLY A 41 8.47 36.12 30.75
N VAL A 42 7.45 35.43 31.26
CA VAL A 42 6.09 35.32 30.71
C VAL A 42 5.30 36.62 31.00
N PRO A 43 4.35 37.05 30.14
CA PRO A 43 3.02 37.30 30.69
C PRO A 43 1.90 36.53 30.00
N ALA A 44 0.99 36.08 30.89
CA ALA A 44 -0.27 35.43 30.56
C ALA A 44 -1.25 36.38 29.88
N GLN A 45 -2.03 35.88 28.92
CA GLN A 45 -3.30 36.47 28.53
C GLN A 45 -4.37 35.39 28.41
N THR A 46 -5.50 35.67 29.05
CA THR A 46 -6.71 34.88 29.27
C THR A 46 -7.60 34.75 28.01
N PRO A 47 -8.54 33.83 27.98
CA PRO A 47 -9.22 33.40 26.76
C PRO A 47 -10.52 34.18 26.50
N SER A 48 -10.89 34.33 25.25
CA SER A 48 -12.24 34.77 24.88
C SER A 48 -12.76 34.04 23.65
N ALA A 49 -13.99 33.56 23.80
CA ALA A 49 -15.06 33.38 22.82
C ALA A 49 -15.05 32.16 21.89
N ALA A 50 -16.07 31.40 22.13
CA ALA A 50 -16.63 30.29 21.37
C ALA A 50 -16.83 30.59 19.87
N LEU A 51 -16.37 29.68 19.01
CA LEU A 51 -16.84 29.58 17.65
C LEU A 51 -17.44 28.18 17.43
N ARG A 52 -18.73 28.17 17.17
CA ARG A 52 -19.50 26.98 16.78
C ARG A 52 -18.90 26.45 15.45
N GLN A 53 -18.37 25.24 15.44
CA GLN A 53 -17.98 24.55 14.22
C GLN A 53 -19.20 23.86 13.63
N SER A 54 -19.65 24.37 12.48
CA SER A 54 -20.54 23.67 11.55
C SER A 54 -19.80 22.48 10.95
N ALA A 55 -20.41 21.32 10.91
CA ALA A 55 -19.92 20.12 10.25
C ALA A 55 -19.84 20.38 8.74
N GLY A 56 -18.68 20.80 8.28
CA GLY A 56 -18.35 20.94 6.86
C GLY A 56 -17.89 19.59 6.29
N THR A 57 -18.64 19.07 5.34
CA THR A 57 -18.21 17.98 4.46
C THR A 57 -16.87 18.37 3.84
N VAL A 58 -15.80 17.65 4.15
CA VAL A 58 -14.48 17.82 3.54
C VAL A 58 -14.59 17.41 2.07
N ARG A 59 -14.80 18.38 1.19
CA ARG A 59 -14.62 18.18 -0.25
C ARG A 59 -13.12 18.06 -0.51
N VAL A 60 -12.68 16.88 -0.98
CA VAL A 60 -11.41 16.77 -1.71
C VAL A 60 -11.49 17.78 -2.86
N PRO A 61 -10.57 18.74 -3.00
CA PRO A 61 -10.67 19.75 -4.04
C PRO A 61 -10.68 19.07 -5.41
N ALA A 62 -11.79 19.21 -6.14
CA ALA A 62 -11.87 18.80 -7.53
C ALA A 62 -10.94 19.73 -8.34
N VAL A 63 -9.81 19.22 -8.77
CA VAL A 63 -8.89 19.92 -9.65
C VAL A 63 -9.60 20.11 -11.00
N ARG A 64 -9.87 21.38 -11.36
CA ARG A 64 -10.33 21.71 -12.71
C ARG A 64 -9.25 21.32 -13.71
N SER A 65 -9.60 20.40 -14.61
CA SER A 65 -8.78 19.88 -15.67
C SER A 65 -8.30 20.96 -16.63
N ALA A 66 -6.99 21.16 -16.73
CA ALA A 66 -6.37 21.73 -17.93
C ALA A 66 -6.16 20.58 -18.94
N ALA A 67 -6.20 20.88 -20.22
CA ALA A 67 -6.23 19.93 -21.32
C ALA A 67 -5.29 18.72 -21.13
N VAL A 68 -5.91 17.57 -20.86
CA VAL A 68 -5.26 16.29 -20.64
C VAL A 68 -5.25 15.55 -21.97
N ALA A 69 -4.16 14.80 -22.26
CA ALA A 69 -4.11 13.80 -23.31
C ALA A 69 -5.46 13.03 -23.38
N ALA A 70 -5.99 12.81 -24.56
CA ALA A 70 -7.31 12.20 -24.79
C ALA A 70 -7.51 11.01 -23.83
N PRO A 71 -8.64 10.94 -23.10
CA PRO A 71 -8.86 9.85 -22.19
C PRO A 71 -8.84 8.55 -23.01
N THR A 72 -8.02 7.61 -22.57
CA THR A 72 -8.12 6.23 -23.06
C THR A 72 -9.59 5.83 -22.91
N ASP A 73 -10.23 5.37 -23.97
CA ASP A 73 -11.65 5.01 -23.95
C ASP A 73 -11.97 4.21 -22.68
N ALA A 74 -12.89 4.72 -21.88
CA ALA A 74 -13.28 4.09 -20.62
C ALA A 74 -13.69 2.63 -20.82
N ALA A 75 -14.26 2.35 -21.98
CA ALA A 75 -14.64 1.04 -22.40
C ALA A 75 -13.42 0.12 -22.63
N TYR A 76 -12.37 0.62 -23.30
CA TYR A 76 -11.12 -0.11 -23.50
C TYR A 76 -10.43 -0.40 -22.15
N VAL A 77 -10.33 0.61 -21.26
CA VAL A 77 -9.70 0.44 -19.95
C VAL A 77 -10.39 -0.65 -19.12
N GLN A 78 -11.72 -0.69 -19.13
CA GLN A 78 -12.48 -1.72 -18.45
C GLN A 78 -12.24 -3.11 -19.03
N ASP A 79 -12.21 -3.23 -20.37
CA ASP A 79 -11.96 -4.51 -21.04
C ASP A 79 -10.53 -5.00 -20.81
N VAL A 80 -9.53 -4.12 -20.81
CA VAL A 80 -8.15 -4.47 -20.47
C VAL A 80 -8.07 -4.99 -19.03
N ALA A 81 -8.72 -4.33 -18.08
CA ALA A 81 -8.74 -4.79 -16.69
C ALA A 81 -9.37 -6.19 -16.55
N ALA A 82 -10.49 -6.42 -17.23
CA ALA A 82 -11.16 -7.72 -17.26
C ALA A 82 -10.28 -8.79 -17.94
N TYR A 83 -9.67 -8.46 -19.07
CA TYR A 83 -8.81 -9.36 -19.84
C TYR A 83 -7.57 -9.80 -19.00
N LEU A 84 -6.84 -8.86 -18.42
CA LEU A 84 -5.70 -9.16 -17.56
C LEU A 84 -6.12 -10.03 -16.36
N ALA A 85 -7.32 -9.82 -15.86
CA ALA A 85 -7.89 -10.60 -14.77
C ALA A 85 -8.38 -11.99 -15.18
N GLY A 86 -8.40 -12.35 -16.47
CA GLY A 86 -9.00 -13.59 -16.96
C GLY A 86 -10.52 -13.62 -16.77
N LEU A 87 -11.17 -12.46 -16.83
CA LEU A 87 -12.62 -12.29 -16.77
C LEU A 87 -13.22 -12.05 -18.16
N PRO A 88 -14.53 -12.25 -18.36
CA PRO A 88 -15.18 -11.93 -19.63
C PRO A 88 -15.00 -10.46 -20.00
N VAL A 89 -14.69 -10.18 -21.26
CA VAL A 89 -14.71 -8.86 -21.87
C VAL A 89 -16.06 -8.62 -22.57
N ARG A 90 -16.40 -7.37 -22.86
CA ARG A 90 -17.64 -7.05 -23.55
C ARG A 90 -17.65 -7.64 -24.97
N ALA A 91 -18.83 -8.03 -25.47
CA ALA A 91 -18.96 -8.67 -26.78
C ALA A 91 -18.51 -7.77 -27.94
N ASN A 92 -18.67 -6.45 -27.81
CA ASN A 92 -18.24 -5.44 -28.78
C ASN A 92 -16.84 -4.87 -28.49
N SER A 93 -16.07 -5.51 -27.62
CA SER A 93 -14.71 -5.09 -27.27
C SER A 93 -13.74 -5.35 -28.42
N GLU A 94 -12.74 -4.49 -28.59
CA GLU A 94 -11.57 -4.76 -29.42
C GLU A 94 -10.80 -6.04 -29.02
N LEU A 95 -10.96 -6.46 -27.75
CA LEU A 95 -10.34 -7.66 -27.21
C LEU A 95 -11.21 -8.92 -27.34
N ALA A 96 -12.45 -8.80 -27.89
CA ALA A 96 -13.38 -9.92 -27.96
C ALA A 96 -12.79 -11.13 -28.72
N ALA A 97 -12.15 -10.89 -29.86
CA ALA A 97 -11.49 -11.95 -30.63
C ALA A 97 -10.36 -12.63 -29.86
N LEU A 98 -9.52 -11.86 -29.15
CA LEU A 98 -8.45 -12.39 -28.28
C LEU A 98 -9.02 -13.23 -27.14
N ALA A 99 -10.12 -12.77 -26.54
CA ALA A 99 -10.78 -13.45 -25.46
C ALA A 99 -11.47 -14.77 -25.87
N GLN A 100 -11.74 -14.96 -27.16
CA GLN A 100 -12.25 -16.23 -27.71
C GLN A 100 -11.12 -17.23 -28.04
N SER A 101 -9.86 -16.82 -28.00
CA SER A 101 -8.75 -17.71 -28.30
C SER A 101 -8.65 -18.88 -27.30
N PRO A 102 -8.30 -20.11 -27.75
CA PRO A 102 -8.13 -21.24 -26.84
C PRO A 102 -7.11 -20.97 -25.72
N ALA A 103 -6.06 -20.21 -26.01
CA ALA A 103 -5.03 -19.82 -25.03
C ALA A 103 -5.61 -18.95 -23.92
N TYR A 104 -6.42 -17.94 -24.28
CA TYR A 104 -7.10 -17.11 -23.29
C TYR A 104 -8.13 -17.91 -22.47
N GLN A 105 -8.92 -18.76 -23.10
CA GLN A 105 -9.92 -19.58 -22.41
C GLN A 105 -9.26 -20.51 -21.37
N ALA A 106 -8.13 -21.13 -21.72
CA ALA A 106 -7.35 -21.94 -20.77
C ALA A 106 -6.78 -21.09 -19.62
N PHE A 107 -6.24 -19.90 -19.93
CA PHE A 107 -5.78 -18.93 -18.92
C PHE A 107 -6.91 -18.50 -18.00
N SER A 108 -8.05 -18.07 -18.52
CA SER A 108 -9.24 -17.63 -17.79
C SER A 108 -9.74 -18.72 -16.85
N ALA A 109 -9.91 -19.96 -17.34
CA ALA A 109 -10.34 -21.08 -16.51
C ALA A 109 -9.36 -21.35 -15.35
N GLY A 110 -8.04 -21.35 -15.61
CA GLY A 110 -7.02 -21.52 -14.61
C GLY A 110 -7.01 -20.41 -13.55
N GLN A 111 -7.13 -19.17 -13.99
CA GLN A 111 -7.23 -18.00 -13.10
C GLN A 111 -8.49 -18.08 -12.24
N ASN A 112 -9.65 -18.34 -12.82
CA ASN A 112 -10.92 -18.43 -12.08
C ASN A 112 -10.87 -19.51 -11.00
N LYS A 113 -10.26 -20.67 -11.27
CA LYS A 113 -10.05 -21.73 -10.28
C LYS A 113 -9.16 -21.26 -9.12
N SER A 114 -8.04 -20.60 -9.42
CA SER A 114 -7.09 -20.10 -8.42
C SER A 114 -7.71 -19.01 -7.55
N TRP A 115 -8.42 -18.06 -8.17
CA TRP A 115 -9.11 -16.99 -7.47
C TRP A 115 -10.28 -17.49 -6.63
N ALA A 116 -11.09 -18.42 -7.10
CA ALA A 116 -12.15 -19.02 -6.31
C ALA A 116 -11.60 -19.66 -5.03
N LYS A 117 -10.49 -20.41 -5.14
CA LYS A 117 -9.79 -20.95 -3.98
C LYS A 117 -9.29 -19.86 -3.04
N TYR A 118 -8.60 -18.85 -3.56
CA TYR A 118 -8.08 -17.75 -2.75
C TYR A 118 -9.20 -16.96 -2.07
N THR A 119 -10.29 -16.69 -2.78
CA THR A 119 -11.46 -16.00 -2.22
C THR A 119 -12.07 -16.80 -1.07
N SER A 120 -12.34 -18.08 -1.25
CA SER A 120 -12.99 -18.91 -0.22
C SER A 120 -12.10 -19.11 1.02
N THR A 121 -10.78 -19.19 0.85
CA THR A 121 -9.86 -19.47 1.96
C THR A 121 -9.30 -18.21 2.60
N HIS A 122 -9.31 -17.06 1.91
CA HIS A 122 -8.59 -15.87 2.35
C HIS A 122 -9.42 -14.58 2.28
N THR A 123 -9.73 -14.06 1.08
CA THR A 123 -10.34 -12.72 0.98
C THR A 123 -11.74 -12.63 1.58
N SER A 124 -12.56 -13.70 1.52
CA SER A 124 -13.87 -13.71 2.20
C SER A 124 -13.75 -13.53 3.70
N ARG A 125 -12.77 -14.19 4.32
CA ARG A 125 -12.50 -14.06 5.76
C ARG A 125 -11.98 -12.66 6.11
N MET A 126 -11.10 -12.10 5.26
CA MET A 126 -10.61 -10.72 5.42
C MET A 126 -11.77 -9.73 5.34
N THR A 127 -12.62 -9.83 4.33
CA THR A 127 -13.77 -8.93 4.15
C THR A 127 -14.74 -9.02 5.34
N GLN A 128 -15.06 -10.24 5.78
CA GLN A 128 -15.93 -10.45 6.94
C GLN A 128 -15.33 -9.83 8.20
N TRP A 129 -14.05 -10.06 8.48
CA TRP A 129 -13.35 -9.46 9.62
C TRP A 129 -13.32 -7.93 9.51
N ALA A 130 -12.97 -7.40 8.35
CA ALA A 130 -12.89 -5.96 8.12
C ALA A 130 -14.24 -5.25 8.27
N SER A 131 -15.34 -5.89 7.88
CA SER A 131 -16.69 -5.33 8.06
C SER A 131 -17.09 -5.16 9.53
N HIS A 132 -16.54 -5.96 10.43
CA HIS A 132 -16.75 -5.83 11.87
C HIS A 132 -15.76 -4.88 12.53
N GLU A 133 -14.46 -5.06 12.25
CA GLU A 133 -13.40 -4.40 12.98
C GLU A 133 -13.05 -3.01 12.43
N LEU A 134 -13.25 -2.78 11.12
CA LEU A 134 -12.81 -1.57 10.41
C LEU A 134 -13.95 -0.68 9.90
N ASP A 135 -15.22 -1.05 10.10
CA ASP A 135 -16.37 -0.27 9.61
C ASP A 135 -16.34 1.18 10.14
N THR A 136 -16.18 1.36 11.46
CA THR A 136 -16.05 2.70 12.07
C THR A 136 -14.80 3.44 11.56
N VAL A 137 -13.70 2.73 11.31
CA VAL A 137 -12.46 3.31 10.78
C VAL A 137 -12.72 3.91 9.40
N GLN A 138 -13.34 3.17 8.51
CA GLN A 138 -13.63 3.59 7.13
C GLN A 138 -14.59 4.78 7.07
N ARG A 139 -15.64 4.79 7.91
CA ARG A 139 -16.58 5.91 7.99
C ARG A 139 -15.96 7.21 8.48
N ARG A 140 -15.03 7.13 9.46
CA ARG A 140 -14.41 8.29 10.08
C ARG A 140 -13.18 8.82 9.33
N SER A 141 -12.52 7.97 8.56
CA SER A 141 -11.28 8.31 7.85
C SER A 141 -11.21 7.54 6.51
N PRO A 142 -11.94 8.03 5.49
CA PRO A 142 -12.14 7.32 4.23
C PRO A 142 -10.96 7.39 3.25
N THR A 143 -9.86 8.05 3.64
CA THR A 143 -8.62 8.11 2.85
C THR A 143 -7.59 7.15 3.43
N ILE A 144 -7.20 6.16 2.64
CA ILE A 144 -6.21 5.17 3.03
C ILE A 144 -4.85 5.56 2.46
N PHE A 145 -3.85 5.62 3.32
CA PHE A 145 -2.45 5.72 2.93
C PHE A 145 -1.75 4.37 3.13
N TYR A 146 -1.16 3.84 2.05
CA TYR A 146 -0.46 2.56 2.06
C TYR A 146 0.99 2.72 1.58
N PRO A 147 1.93 3.11 2.48
CA PRO A 147 3.34 3.15 2.15
C PRO A 147 3.89 1.74 1.93
N PHE A 148 4.90 1.61 1.08
CA PHE A 148 5.54 0.33 0.73
C PHE A 148 4.58 -0.70 0.11
N SER A 149 3.50 -0.22 -0.52
CA SER A 149 2.47 -1.10 -1.08
C SER A 149 2.90 -1.76 -2.39
N GLY A 150 3.76 -1.08 -3.19
CA GLY A 150 3.84 -1.45 -4.59
C GLY A 150 2.44 -1.49 -5.23
N PRO A 151 2.16 -2.46 -6.10
CA PRO A 151 0.85 -2.61 -6.74
C PRO A 151 -0.19 -3.33 -5.86
N ASP A 152 0.03 -3.52 -4.55
CA ASP A 152 -0.84 -4.32 -3.66
C ASP A 152 -2.20 -3.66 -3.40
N PHE A 153 -2.98 -3.44 -4.43
CA PHE A 153 -4.35 -2.97 -4.30
C PHE A 153 -5.28 -4.05 -3.74
N LEU A 154 -5.00 -5.33 -3.99
CA LEU A 154 -5.84 -6.44 -3.55
C LEU A 154 -6.07 -6.44 -2.02
N ASN A 155 -5.00 -6.32 -1.24
CA ASN A 155 -5.12 -6.37 0.21
C ASN A 155 -5.78 -5.12 0.77
N VAL A 156 -5.44 -3.93 0.26
CA VAL A 156 -6.01 -2.69 0.79
C VAL A 156 -7.50 -2.55 0.47
N ILE A 157 -7.94 -2.91 -0.74
CA ILE A 157 -9.37 -2.85 -1.08
C ILE A 157 -10.19 -3.90 -0.33
N THR A 158 -9.60 -5.07 -0.03
CA THR A 158 -10.26 -6.10 0.77
C THR A 158 -10.44 -5.67 2.23
N MET A 159 -9.44 -4.97 2.79
CA MET A 159 -9.50 -4.45 4.16
C MET A 159 -10.38 -3.19 4.29
N PHE A 160 -10.42 -2.36 3.27
CA PHE A 160 -11.08 -1.05 3.30
C PHE A 160 -11.99 -0.84 2.08
N PRO A 161 -13.00 -1.71 1.86
CA PRO A 161 -13.78 -1.73 0.61
C PRO A 161 -14.65 -0.48 0.40
N THR A 162 -14.96 0.27 1.45
CA THR A 162 -15.83 1.46 1.37
C THR A 162 -15.07 2.78 1.42
N SER A 163 -13.74 2.75 1.46
CA SER A 163 -12.94 3.97 1.45
C SER A 163 -13.01 4.70 0.12
N GLN A 164 -12.93 6.02 0.15
CA GLN A 164 -13.12 6.87 -1.02
C GLN A 164 -11.84 7.05 -1.84
N ALA A 165 -10.69 7.05 -1.18
CA ALA A 165 -9.39 7.25 -1.81
C ALA A 165 -8.34 6.31 -1.22
N TYR A 166 -7.48 5.81 -2.10
CA TYR A 166 -6.34 4.96 -1.76
C TYR A 166 -5.08 5.60 -2.32
N ILE A 167 -4.10 5.86 -1.46
CA ILE A 167 -2.81 6.43 -1.83
C ILE A 167 -1.76 5.36 -1.61
N LEU A 168 -1.32 4.75 -2.68
CA LEU A 168 -0.35 3.68 -2.72
C LEU A 168 1.02 4.26 -3.10
N VAL A 169 2.07 3.78 -2.45
CA VAL A 169 3.45 4.19 -2.75
C VAL A 169 4.34 2.96 -2.84
N GLY A 170 5.09 2.84 -3.92
CA GLY A 170 6.06 1.77 -4.16
C GLY A 170 7.28 2.28 -4.92
N LEU A 171 8.23 1.39 -5.16
CA LEU A 171 9.42 1.65 -5.97
C LEU A 171 9.22 1.27 -7.45
N GLU A 172 8.19 0.50 -7.72
CA GLU A 172 7.88 0.02 -9.06
C GLU A 172 7.55 1.20 -9.97
N PRO A 173 7.92 1.14 -11.27
CA PRO A 173 7.46 2.10 -12.25
C PRO A 173 5.94 2.23 -12.24
N VAL A 174 5.43 3.37 -12.63
CA VAL A 174 3.97 3.59 -12.68
C VAL A 174 3.31 2.67 -13.69
N GLY A 175 3.93 2.54 -14.86
CA GLY A 175 3.33 1.84 -16.00
C GLY A 175 2.15 2.58 -16.62
N SER A 176 1.46 1.92 -17.52
CA SER A 176 0.30 2.46 -18.23
C SER A 176 -0.73 1.39 -18.52
N VAL A 177 -1.88 1.78 -19.07
CA VAL A 177 -2.85 0.85 -19.63
C VAL A 177 -2.17 0.11 -20.79
N PRO A 178 -2.08 -1.23 -20.79
CA PRO A 178 -1.44 -1.98 -21.84
C PRO A 178 -2.08 -1.72 -23.20
N ALA A 179 -1.26 -1.50 -24.21
CA ALA A 179 -1.70 -1.45 -25.59
C ALA A 179 -2.12 -2.85 -26.09
N ARG A 180 -2.96 -2.91 -27.11
CA ARG A 180 -3.44 -4.19 -27.67
C ARG A 180 -2.28 -5.13 -28.07
N ALA A 181 -1.21 -4.59 -28.67
CA ALA A 181 -0.05 -5.38 -29.07
C ALA A 181 0.60 -6.14 -27.89
N SER A 182 0.67 -5.53 -26.71
CA SER A 182 1.19 -6.20 -25.50
C SER A 182 0.25 -7.33 -25.04
N LEU A 183 -1.07 -7.18 -25.25
CA LEU A 183 -2.07 -8.18 -24.90
C LEU A 183 -2.10 -9.38 -25.85
N GLU A 184 -1.56 -9.24 -27.06
CA GLU A 184 -1.40 -10.30 -28.04
C GLU A 184 -0.15 -11.17 -27.80
N ASN A 185 0.73 -10.76 -26.89
CA ASN A 185 1.97 -11.48 -26.60
C ASN A 185 1.67 -12.87 -25.98
N PRO A 186 2.10 -13.99 -26.59
CA PRO A 186 1.79 -15.33 -26.10
C PRO A 186 2.40 -15.63 -24.72
N LYS A 187 3.42 -14.88 -24.28
CA LYS A 187 4.04 -15.02 -22.97
C LYS A 187 3.26 -14.28 -21.86
N LEU A 188 2.23 -13.51 -22.21
CA LEU A 188 1.46 -12.71 -21.26
C LEU A 188 0.85 -13.56 -20.14
N TYR A 189 0.17 -14.65 -20.50
CA TYR A 189 -0.54 -15.46 -19.52
C TYR A 189 0.38 -16.18 -18.53
N PRO A 190 1.48 -16.81 -18.99
CA PRO A 190 2.50 -17.34 -18.08
C PRO A 190 3.09 -16.27 -17.15
N ALA A 191 3.40 -15.08 -17.65
CA ALA A 191 3.96 -13.99 -16.86
C ALA A 191 3.00 -13.49 -15.77
N ILE A 192 1.72 -13.27 -16.12
CA ILE A 192 0.69 -12.92 -15.11
C ILE A 192 0.57 -14.02 -14.06
N LYS A 193 0.52 -15.28 -14.47
CA LYS A 193 0.41 -16.41 -13.53
C LYS A 193 1.60 -16.47 -12.58
N ALA A 194 2.82 -16.31 -13.06
CA ALA A 194 4.03 -16.30 -12.26
C ALA A 194 4.02 -15.12 -11.26
N SER A 195 3.68 -13.92 -11.73
CA SER A 195 3.62 -12.70 -10.90
C SER A 195 2.59 -12.79 -9.77
N LEU A 196 1.46 -13.45 -10.00
CA LEU A 196 0.41 -13.63 -8.99
C LEU A 196 0.70 -14.78 -8.02
N TRP A 197 1.64 -15.66 -8.35
CA TRP A 197 1.85 -16.87 -7.55
C TRP A 197 2.14 -16.58 -6.07
N SER A 198 3.01 -15.62 -5.78
CA SER A 198 3.37 -15.26 -4.40
C SER A 198 2.20 -14.64 -3.63
N VAL A 199 1.40 -13.80 -4.28
CA VAL A 199 0.24 -13.17 -3.67
C VAL A 199 -0.82 -14.20 -3.30
N LEU A 200 -1.16 -15.09 -4.22
CA LEU A 200 -2.20 -16.09 -4.02
C LEU A 200 -1.79 -17.23 -3.07
N ASN A 201 -0.51 -17.41 -2.80
CA ASN A 201 -0.02 -18.44 -1.89
C ASN A 201 0.44 -17.91 -0.54
N PHE A 202 1.00 -16.69 -0.49
CA PHE A 202 1.63 -16.13 0.73
C PHE A 202 1.07 -14.77 1.15
N SER A 203 0.07 -14.24 0.43
CA SER A 203 -0.53 -12.93 0.74
C SER A 203 0.43 -11.74 0.70
N PHE A 204 1.58 -11.84 0.04
CA PHE A 204 2.49 -10.71 -0.18
C PHE A 204 3.18 -10.78 -1.54
N PHE A 205 3.64 -9.65 -2.04
CA PHE A 205 4.35 -9.56 -3.32
C PHE A 205 5.84 -9.84 -3.16
N ARG A 206 6.38 -10.57 -4.13
CA ARG A 206 7.82 -10.66 -4.38
C ARG A 206 8.17 -9.69 -5.51
N THR A 207 8.29 -8.42 -5.17
CA THR A 207 8.37 -7.31 -6.10
C THR A 207 9.39 -7.49 -7.22
N ASN A 208 10.61 -7.96 -6.88
CA ASN A 208 11.66 -8.14 -7.89
C ASN A 208 11.33 -9.23 -8.89
N ASP A 209 10.81 -10.37 -8.43
CA ASP A 209 10.45 -11.48 -9.31
C ASP A 209 9.31 -11.06 -10.25
N MET A 210 8.30 -10.41 -9.70
CA MET A 210 7.16 -9.90 -10.46
C MET A 210 7.58 -8.88 -11.52
N ALA A 211 8.47 -7.95 -11.18
CA ALA A 211 8.96 -6.95 -12.12
C ALA A 211 9.71 -7.59 -13.29
N ILE A 212 10.49 -8.66 -13.04
CA ILE A 212 11.20 -9.41 -14.09
C ILE A 212 10.20 -10.13 -14.99
N ASP A 213 9.23 -10.84 -14.41
CA ASP A 213 8.24 -11.62 -15.15
C ASP A 213 7.40 -10.73 -16.09
N LEU A 214 6.92 -9.59 -15.58
CA LEU A 214 6.03 -8.70 -16.33
C LEU A 214 6.76 -7.84 -17.37
N LYS A 215 8.00 -7.43 -17.09
CA LYS A 215 8.81 -6.67 -18.06
C LYS A 215 9.02 -7.44 -19.37
N SER A 216 9.13 -8.75 -19.29
CA SER A 216 9.32 -9.61 -20.49
C SER A 216 8.13 -9.58 -21.46
N VAL A 217 6.97 -9.06 -21.03
CA VAL A 217 5.74 -8.97 -21.82
C VAL A 217 5.21 -7.52 -21.90
N GLU A 218 6.08 -6.55 -21.66
CA GLU A 218 5.76 -5.12 -21.74
C GLU A 218 4.64 -4.66 -20.80
N LEU A 219 4.39 -5.41 -19.72
CA LEU A 219 3.56 -4.96 -18.61
C LEU A 219 4.46 -4.29 -17.56
N ASP A 220 4.88 -3.08 -17.88
CA ASP A 220 5.86 -2.37 -17.10
C ASP A 220 5.18 -1.49 -16.05
N GLY A 221 5.24 -1.91 -14.79
CA GLY A 221 4.82 -1.11 -13.65
C GLY A 221 3.57 -1.58 -12.90
N ALA A 222 3.08 -0.71 -12.02
CA ALA A 222 2.02 -1.02 -11.06
C ALA A 222 0.61 -0.99 -11.66
N VAL A 223 0.36 -0.10 -12.63
CA VAL A 223 -0.99 0.15 -13.19
C VAL A 223 -1.68 -1.12 -13.70
N PRO A 224 -1.06 -1.98 -14.54
CA PRO A 224 -1.73 -3.18 -15.03
C PRO A 224 -2.18 -4.13 -13.92
N LEU A 225 -1.38 -4.26 -12.86
CA LEU A 225 -1.71 -5.11 -11.71
C LEU A 225 -2.82 -4.51 -10.84
N ILE A 226 -2.80 -3.21 -10.61
CA ILE A 226 -3.88 -2.52 -9.89
C ILE A 226 -5.19 -2.69 -10.65
N MET A 227 -5.19 -2.56 -11.98
CA MET A 227 -6.37 -2.78 -12.83
C MET A 227 -6.87 -4.24 -12.72
N LEU A 228 -5.96 -5.21 -12.78
CA LEU A 228 -6.28 -6.63 -12.61
C LEU A 228 -6.95 -6.87 -11.24
N PHE A 229 -6.39 -6.34 -10.15
CA PHE A 229 -6.96 -6.51 -8.81
C PHE A 229 -8.28 -5.80 -8.65
N ALA A 230 -8.46 -4.61 -9.22
CA ALA A 230 -9.74 -3.92 -9.24
C ALA A 230 -10.82 -4.80 -9.90
N ALA A 231 -10.54 -5.37 -11.08
CA ALA A 231 -11.46 -6.28 -11.75
C ALA A 231 -11.75 -7.55 -10.92
N ARG A 232 -10.71 -8.18 -10.33
CA ARG A 232 -10.86 -9.39 -9.50
C ARG A 232 -11.62 -9.17 -8.20
N THR A 233 -11.67 -7.95 -7.72
CA THR A 233 -12.46 -7.56 -6.53
C THR A 233 -13.83 -6.99 -6.89
N GLY A 234 -14.27 -7.14 -8.15
CA GLY A 234 -15.60 -6.76 -8.60
C GLY A 234 -15.78 -5.27 -8.89
N HIS A 235 -14.68 -4.53 -9.04
CA HIS A 235 -14.73 -3.11 -9.38
C HIS A 235 -14.66 -2.91 -10.90
N GLN A 236 -15.39 -1.92 -11.39
CA GLN A 236 -15.23 -1.41 -12.74
C GLN A 236 -14.09 -0.38 -12.78
N VAL A 237 -13.14 -0.52 -13.69
CA VAL A 237 -12.12 0.48 -13.94
C VAL A 237 -12.65 1.48 -14.95
N LEU A 238 -12.87 2.73 -14.52
CA LEU A 238 -13.53 3.75 -15.32
C LEU A 238 -12.55 4.61 -16.12
N ALA A 239 -11.39 4.90 -15.52
CA ALA A 239 -10.35 5.70 -16.16
C ALA A 239 -8.99 5.42 -15.51
N VAL A 240 -7.95 5.53 -16.31
CA VAL A 240 -6.55 5.58 -15.85
C VAL A 240 -5.91 6.81 -16.48
N ARG A 241 -5.35 7.69 -15.65
CA ARG A 241 -4.72 8.93 -16.09
C ARG A 241 -3.34 9.04 -15.49
N PRO A 242 -2.35 9.47 -16.26
CA PRO A 242 -1.08 9.89 -15.69
C PRO A 242 -1.30 11.03 -14.70
N ALA A 243 -0.64 10.95 -13.56
CA ALA A 243 -0.64 11.96 -12.52
C ALA A 243 0.78 12.17 -11.98
N GLN A 244 1.01 13.28 -11.30
CA GLN A 244 2.30 13.54 -10.66
C GLN A 244 2.12 14.37 -9.40
N LEU A 245 3.04 14.23 -8.46
CA LEU A 245 3.22 15.22 -7.41
C LEU A 245 4.31 16.19 -7.87
N THR A 246 3.95 17.46 -8.00
CA THR A 246 4.92 18.51 -8.31
C THR A 246 5.95 18.62 -7.17
N ALA A 247 7.09 19.23 -7.43
CA ALA A 247 8.12 19.48 -6.42
C ALA A 247 7.59 20.25 -5.19
N ALA A 248 6.51 21.02 -5.36
CA ALA A 248 5.81 21.73 -4.29
C ALA A 248 4.81 20.83 -3.51
N GLY A 249 4.62 19.58 -3.93
CA GLY A 249 3.68 18.64 -3.29
C GLY A 249 2.22 18.82 -3.71
N HIS A 250 1.97 19.43 -4.87
CA HIS A 250 0.62 19.50 -5.44
C HIS A 250 0.38 18.33 -6.39
N LEU A 251 -0.79 17.72 -6.29
CA LEU A 251 -1.25 16.75 -7.27
C LEU A 251 -1.57 17.47 -8.59
N ALA A 252 -0.97 17.01 -9.68
CA ALA A 252 -1.18 17.55 -11.01
C ALA A 252 -1.45 16.44 -12.03
N PRO A 253 -2.26 16.67 -13.05
CA PRO A 253 -2.47 15.72 -14.15
C PRO A 253 -1.22 15.68 -15.06
N GLY A 254 -1.11 14.61 -15.84
CA GLY A 254 -0.04 14.39 -16.81
C GLY A 254 1.12 13.57 -16.27
N ALA A 255 1.92 13.04 -17.21
CA ALA A 255 3.15 12.33 -16.88
C ALA A 255 4.12 13.29 -16.18
N ALA A 256 4.87 12.76 -15.22
CA ALA A 256 5.90 13.54 -14.57
C ALA A 256 6.95 13.97 -15.59
N ASP A 257 7.15 15.27 -15.70
CA ASP A 257 8.32 15.81 -16.35
C ASP A 257 9.53 15.46 -15.49
N THR A 258 10.32 14.49 -15.93
CA THR A 258 11.57 14.09 -15.26
C THR A 258 12.69 15.12 -15.52
N THR A 259 12.47 16.12 -16.36
CA THR A 259 13.38 17.23 -16.51
C THR A 259 13.32 18.12 -15.25
N ARG A 260 14.50 18.45 -14.73
CA ARG A 260 14.66 19.19 -13.48
C ARG A 260 14.21 20.64 -13.64
N ALA A 261 12.96 20.95 -13.32
CA ALA A 261 12.58 22.33 -13.06
C ALA A 261 13.18 22.74 -11.69
N ASN A 262 14.15 23.65 -11.70
CA ASN A 262 14.83 24.16 -10.50
C ASN A 262 15.50 23.10 -9.59
N GLY A 263 16.03 22.02 -10.17
CA GLY A 263 16.73 20.97 -9.41
C GLY A 263 15.85 20.05 -8.58
N ARG A 264 14.52 20.20 -8.59
CA ARG A 264 13.57 19.35 -7.88
C ARG A 264 12.81 18.47 -8.85
N LEU A 265 12.69 17.21 -8.52
CA LEU A 265 11.97 16.23 -9.35
C LEU A 265 10.51 16.14 -8.92
N ASN A 266 9.62 16.08 -9.91
CA ASN A 266 8.25 15.64 -9.69
C ASN A 266 8.21 14.13 -9.44
N ILE A 267 7.25 13.68 -8.63
CA ILE A 267 7.05 12.25 -8.36
C ILE A 267 6.03 11.72 -9.36
N PRO A 268 6.41 10.75 -10.21
CA PRO A 268 5.49 10.15 -11.16
C PRO A 268 4.42 9.31 -10.47
N GLY A 269 3.23 9.30 -11.03
CA GLY A 269 2.10 8.54 -10.51
C GLY A 269 1.01 8.32 -11.53
N ALA A 270 -0.05 7.66 -11.10
CA ALA A 270 -1.29 7.47 -11.84
C ALA A 270 -2.49 7.72 -10.94
N GLU A 271 -3.54 8.25 -11.53
CA GLU A 271 -4.90 8.31 -10.99
C GLU A 271 -5.74 7.24 -11.67
N ILE A 272 -6.31 6.32 -10.90
CA ILE A 272 -7.16 5.27 -11.39
C ILE A 272 -8.53 5.43 -10.75
N GLN A 273 -9.54 5.72 -11.56
CA GLN A 273 -10.92 5.84 -11.11
C GLN A 273 -11.62 4.50 -11.24
N ILE A 274 -12.22 4.05 -10.15
CA ILE A 274 -12.95 2.80 -10.11
C ILE A 274 -14.36 3.01 -9.56
N ARG A 275 -15.22 2.03 -9.78
CA ARG A 275 -16.57 1.97 -9.20
C ARG A 275 -16.78 0.61 -8.58
N SER A 276 -17.19 0.60 -7.31
CA SER A 276 -17.54 -0.65 -6.61
C SER A 276 -18.79 -1.31 -7.18
N ALA A 277 -19.05 -2.57 -6.84
CA ALA A 277 -20.27 -3.27 -7.20
C ALA A 277 -21.54 -2.59 -6.66
N SER A 278 -21.44 -1.84 -5.56
CA SER A 278 -22.54 -1.01 -5.02
C SER A 278 -22.71 0.34 -5.72
N GLY A 279 -21.93 0.62 -6.77
CA GLY A 279 -22.00 1.86 -7.54
C GLY A 279 -21.17 3.03 -6.97
N GLN A 280 -20.48 2.86 -5.85
CA GLN A 280 -19.68 3.93 -5.24
C GLN A 280 -18.42 4.26 -6.05
N PRO A 281 -18.18 5.54 -6.39
CA PRO A 281 -16.94 5.97 -7.01
C PRO A 281 -15.80 5.98 -5.98
N GLN A 282 -14.64 5.48 -6.38
CA GLN A 282 -13.42 5.45 -5.58
C GLN A 282 -12.22 5.83 -6.45
N THR A 283 -11.19 6.39 -5.84
CA THR A 283 -9.98 6.79 -6.58
C THR A 283 -8.75 6.17 -5.97
N ILE A 284 -7.91 5.59 -6.81
CA ILE A 284 -6.60 5.08 -6.45
C ILE A 284 -5.55 6.03 -7.02
N TYR A 285 -4.67 6.51 -6.16
CA TYR A 285 -3.45 7.19 -6.55
C TYR A 285 -2.27 6.25 -6.29
N TYR A 286 -1.51 5.95 -7.30
CA TYR A 286 -0.24 5.26 -7.17
C TYR A 286 0.90 6.22 -7.45
N PHE A 287 1.90 6.28 -6.58
CA PHE A 287 3.12 7.07 -6.76
C PHE A 287 4.35 6.19 -6.69
N SER A 288 5.23 6.32 -7.70
CA SER A 288 6.53 5.65 -7.73
C SER A 288 7.56 6.53 -7.01
N ALA A 289 7.89 6.17 -5.76
CA ALA A 289 8.78 6.99 -4.93
C ALA A 289 9.56 6.16 -3.91
N ASP A 290 10.85 6.46 -3.78
CA ASP A 290 11.64 6.06 -2.62
C ASP A 290 11.32 7.00 -1.45
N ILE A 291 10.78 6.44 -0.37
CA ILE A 291 10.35 7.18 0.81
C ILE A 291 11.35 7.08 1.98
N SER A 292 12.61 6.77 1.69
CA SER A 292 13.72 6.90 2.65
C SER A 292 14.00 8.36 2.98
N ASP A 293 14.57 8.61 4.15
CA ASP A 293 14.93 9.97 4.59
C ASP A 293 15.93 10.65 3.63
N ALA A 294 16.82 9.88 3.01
CA ALA A 294 17.76 10.38 2.01
C ALA A 294 17.07 10.98 0.79
N LYS A 295 15.92 10.43 0.38
CA LYS A 295 15.11 10.95 -0.74
C LYS A 295 14.09 11.99 -0.30
N LEU A 296 13.45 11.80 0.84
CA LEU A 296 12.45 12.73 1.35
C LEU A 296 13.04 14.05 1.90
N THR A 297 14.34 14.09 2.21
CA THR A 297 14.99 15.33 2.68
C THR A 297 15.13 16.36 1.56
N PRO A 298 15.75 16.03 0.41
CA PRO A 298 15.84 16.98 -0.70
C PRO A 298 14.53 17.14 -1.48
N HIS A 299 13.62 16.13 -1.44
CA HIS A 299 12.39 16.11 -2.23
C HIS A 299 11.16 15.78 -1.37
N PRO A 300 10.66 16.73 -0.54
CA PRO A 300 9.58 16.47 0.42
C PRO A 300 8.18 16.48 -0.21
N ALA A 301 8.05 16.48 -1.52
CA ALA A 301 6.77 16.61 -2.24
C ALA A 301 5.68 15.65 -1.71
N LEU A 302 6.00 14.37 -1.52
CA LEU A 302 5.05 13.40 -0.97
C LEU A 302 4.63 13.73 0.46
N LEU A 303 5.59 14.12 1.32
CA LEU A 303 5.26 14.52 2.69
C LEU A 303 4.37 15.76 2.72
N THR A 304 4.64 16.73 1.84
CA THR A 304 3.83 17.95 1.69
C THR A 304 2.42 17.60 1.24
N TYR A 305 2.28 16.77 0.19
CA TYR A 305 0.98 16.30 -0.30
C TYR A 305 0.17 15.61 0.80
N LEU A 306 0.77 14.64 1.49
CA LEU A 306 0.09 13.89 2.55
C LEU A 306 -0.36 14.79 3.73
N ARG A 307 0.33 15.91 3.96
CA ARG A 307 -0.08 16.91 4.96
C ARG A 307 -1.28 17.75 4.54
N THR A 308 -1.53 17.91 3.24
CA THR A 308 -2.71 18.64 2.75
C THR A 308 -3.99 17.81 2.83
N LEU A 309 -3.86 16.50 2.96
CA LEU A 309 -5.00 15.61 3.13
C LEU A 309 -5.55 15.72 4.55
N GLY A 310 -6.83 15.40 4.69
CA GLY A 310 -7.46 15.23 6.01
C GLY A 310 -6.79 14.12 6.83
N PRO A 311 -7.37 13.77 7.97
CA PRO A 311 -6.89 12.65 8.77
C PRO A 311 -6.87 11.35 7.95
N LEU A 312 -5.75 10.62 8.05
CA LEU A 312 -5.52 9.40 7.28
C LEU A 312 -5.83 8.15 8.10
N THR A 313 -6.26 7.11 7.43
CA THR A 313 -6.04 5.74 7.88
C THR A 313 -4.80 5.21 7.17
N THR A 314 -3.80 4.79 7.92
CA THR A 314 -2.61 4.18 7.33
C THR A 314 -2.70 2.66 7.43
N TYR A 315 -2.41 1.97 6.34
CA TYR A 315 -2.29 0.53 6.28
C TYR A 315 -0.84 0.14 5.98
N VAL A 316 -0.25 -0.74 6.77
CA VAL A 316 1.14 -1.20 6.58
C VAL A 316 1.20 -2.71 6.71
N LYS A 317 1.66 -3.38 5.67
CA LYS A 317 1.78 -4.82 5.62
C LYS A 317 3.05 -5.22 4.87
N SER A 318 3.78 -6.20 5.38
CA SER A 318 4.99 -6.75 4.75
C SER A 318 6.00 -5.66 4.35
N ALA A 319 6.20 -4.65 5.21
CA ALA A 319 7.00 -3.45 4.94
C ALA A 319 8.51 -3.63 5.21
N THR A 320 9.01 -4.85 5.24
CA THR A 320 10.44 -5.18 5.40
C THR A 320 11.08 -4.50 6.63
N TYR A 321 10.26 -4.20 7.65
CA TYR A 321 10.68 -3.50 8.88
C TYR A 321 11.40 -2.17 8.60
N LEU A 322 11.10 -1.53 7.46
CA LEU A 322 11.81 -0.30 7.06
C LEU A 322 11.57 0.83 8.07
N MET A 323 10.35 0.97 8.58
CA MET A 323 10.06 2.01 9.57
C MET A 323 10.62 1.73 10.98
N HIS A 324 11.28 0.58 11.21
CA HIS A 324 12.10 0.35 12.40
C HIS A 324 13.43 1.10 12.34
N LYS A 325 13.90 1.43 11.15
CA LYS A 325 15.23 1.99 10.90
C LYS A 325 15.24 3.51 11.03
N ALA A 326 16.39 4.07 11.43
CA ALA A 326 16.54 5.51 11.62
C ALA A 326 16.30 6.30 10.34
N TYR A 327 16.74 5.76 9.19
CA TYR A 327 16.66 6.43 7.89
C TYR A 327 15.30 6.33 7.19
N PHE A 328 14.25 5.91 7.91
CA PHE A 328 12.83 6.05 7.55
C PHE A 328 12.04 6.87 8.58
N SER A 329 12.74 7.75 9.31
CA SER A 329 12.14 8.54 10.38
C SER A 329 11.10 9.55 9.87
N LYS A 330 11.29 10.15 8.71
CA LYS A 330 10.38 11.16 8.16
C LYS A 330 9.02 10.59 7.84
N ILE A 331 8.97 9.46 7.13
CA ILE A 331 7.69 8.82 6.80
C ILE A 331 7.04 8.22 8.05
N ARG A 332 7.80 7.60 8.96
CA ARG A 332 7.29 7.13 10.25
C ARG A 332 6.66 8.25 11.06
N ASN A 333 7.33 9.38 11.19
CA ASN A 333 6.84 10.53 11.96
C ASN A 333 5.59 11.17 11.29
N LEU A 334 5.55 11.20 9.96
CA LEU A 334 4.35 11.64 9.25
C LEU A 334 3.17 10.72 9.55
N VAL A 335 3.33 9.40 9.45
CA VAL A 335 2.29 8.42 9.77
C VAL A 335 1.82 8.60 11.21
N LEU A 336 2.74 8.67 12.18
CA LEU A 336 2.39 8.84 13.59
C LEU A 336 1.72 10.20 13.89
N SER A 337 1.98 11.24 13.12
CA SER A 337 1.39 12.57 13.35
C SER A 337 0.08 12.81 12.60
N ARG A 338 -0.13 12.15 11.42
CA ARG A 338 -1.27 12.42 10.54
C ARG A 338 -2.32 11.33 10.51
N SER A 339 -2.01 10.11 10.98
CA SER A 339 -2.99 9.03 11.01
C SER A 339 -3.91 9.15 12.23
N ASN A 340 -5.20 8.99 12.00
CA ASN A 340 -6.19 8.74 13.04
C ASN A 340 -6.21 7.25 13.40
N TYR A 341 -6.00 6.41 12.40
CA TYR A 341 -5.95 4.96 12.52
C TYR A 341 -4.72 4.43 11.80
N LEU A 342 -4.09 3.42 12.37
CA LEU A 342 -3.01 2.67 11.75
C LEU A 342 -3.27 1.19 11.95
N LEU A 343 -3.47 0.47 10.85
CA LEU A 343 -3.54 -0.98 10.81
C LEU A 343 -2.23 -1.52 10.27
N GLN A 344 -1.55 -2.37 11.03
CA GLN A 344 -0.26 -2.92 10.60
C GLN A 344 -0.02 -4.34 11.09
N ASP A 345 0.84 -5.08 10.37
CA ASP A 345 1.49 -6.27 10.90
C ASP A 345 2.76 -5.90 11.68
N ASP A 346 3.49 -6.89 12.20
CA ASP A 346 4.72 -6.66 12.98
C ASP A 346 5.87 -6.01 12.20
N SER A 347 5.78 -5.95 10.86
CA SER A 347 6.78 -5.31 9.99
C SER A 347 6.60 -3.80 9.85
N GLY A 348 5.52 -3.23 10.39
CA GLY A 348 5.19 -1.82 10.32
C GLY A 348 6.05 -0.92 11.20
N ILE A 349 5.45 -0.02 11.95
CA ILE A 349 6.14 0.86 12.91
C ILE A 349 6.38 0.09 14.22
N ALA A 350 7.62 0.08 14.70
CA ALA A 350 7.95 -0.58 15.96
C ALA A 350 7.24 0.06 17.17
N MET A 351 6.82 -0.79 18.13
CA MET A 351 6.04 -0.36 19.30
C MET A 351 6.71 0.78 20.08
N LYS A 352 8.03 0.77 20.20
CA LYS A 352 8.82 1.81 20.88
C LYS A 352 8.62 3.24 20.34
N TYR A 353 8.10 3.40 19.12
CA TYR A 353 7.87 4.72 18.53
C TYR A 353 6.45 5.27 18.76
N PHE A 354 5.58 4.48 19.37
CA PHE A 354 4.22 4.94 19.69
C PHE A 354 4.16 5.59 21.07
N PRO A 355 3.84 6.90 21.17
CA PRO A 355 3.59 7.51 22.46
C PRO A 355 2.33 6.91 23.11
N ALA A 356 2.48 6.33 24.30
CA ALA A 356 1.38 5.65 25.00
C ALA A 356 0.21 6.58 25.31
N SER A 357 0.46 7.89 25.54
CA SER A 357 -0.56 8.91 25.75
C SER A 357 -1.40 9.21 24.50
N THR A 358 -0.88 8.93 23.31
CA THR A 358 -1.50 9.29 22.02
C THR A 358 -2.32 8.15 21.42
N TRP A 359 -1.94 6.90 21.66
CA TRP A 359 -2.46 5.75 20.95
C TRP A 359 -3.12 4.74 21.88
N GLN A 360 -4.22 4.17 21.39
CA GLN A 360 -4.88 2.99 21.96
C GLN A 360 -4.74 1.84 20.96
N PHE A 361 -4.49 0.63 21.48
CA PHE A 361 -4.20 -0.53 20.65
C PHE A 361 -5.24 -1.63 20.81
N THR A 362 -5.56 -2.28 19.69
CA THR A 362 -6.26 -3.55 19.65
C THR A 362 -5.37 -4.54 18.90
N TYR A 363 -5.15 -5.71 19.47
CA TYR A 363 -4.28 -6.75 18.93
C TYR A 363 -5.12 -7.89 18.36
N TYR A 364 -4.70 -8.45 17.23
CA TYR A 364 -5.39 -9.55 16.55
C TYR A 364 -4.39 -10.63 16.16
N GLY A 365 -4.80 -11.91 16.34
CA GLY A 365 -3.98 -13.06 16.00
C GLY A 365 -2.89 -13.36 17.01
N THR A 366 -1.73 -13.74 16.53
CA THR A 366 -0.61 -14.24 17.35
C THR A 366 0.70 -13.61 16.92
N TYR A 367 1.44 -13.03 17.85
CA TYR A 367 2.82 -12.62 17.62
C TYR A 367 3.74 -13.33 18.62
N ARG A 368 4.75 -14.00 18.12
CA ARG A 368 5.82 -14.61 18.92
C ARG A 368 7.16 -14.01 18.57
N ARG A 369 7.47 -13.94 17.29
CA ARG A 369 8.71 -13.41 16.72
C ARG A 369 8.53 -13.14 15.24
N PRO A 370 9.36 -12.29 14.63
CA PRO A 370 9.47 -12.19 13.18
C PRO A 370 9.87 -13.52 12.55
N ILE A 371 9.65 -13.68 11.26
CA ILE A 371 10.24 -14.82 10.52
C ILE A 371 11.77 -14.77 10.60
N ASN A 372 12.43 -15.91 10.42
CA ASN A 372 13.90 -16.02 10.60
C ASN A 372 14.69 -15.01 9.78
N LEU A 373 14.23 -14.67 8.56
CA LEU A 373 14.86 -13.66 7.70
C LEU A 373 14.94 -12.29 8.39
N PHE A 374 14.00 -11.98 9.27
CA PHE A 374 13.89 -10.70 9.99
C PHE A 374 14.09 -10.83 11.51
N ALA A 375 14.72 -11.90 11.99
CA ALA A 375 14.87 -12.21 13.42
C ALA A 375 15.45 -11.04 14.24
N LYS A 376 16.34 -10.23 13.65
CA LYS A 376 16.93 -9.04 14.29
C LYS A 376 15.95 -7.91 14.57
N HIS A 377 14.75 -7.98 14.00
CA HIS A 377 13.68 -7.00 14.22
C HIS A 377 12.68 -7.44 15.30
N TYR A 378 13.05 -8.38 16.15
CA TYR A 378 12.25 -8.80 17.29
C TYR A 378 11.87 -7.61 18.19
N GLN A 379 10.62 -7.58 18.63
CA GLN A 379 10.06 -6.51 19.46
C GLN A 379 9.57 -7.09 20.79
N LEU A 380 10.31 -6.83 21.87
CA LEU A 380 9.96 -7.30 23.20
C LEU A 380 8.62 -6.72 23.66
N GLU A 381 8.40 -5.42 23.41
CA GLU A 381 7.17 -4.72 23.78
C GLU A 381 5.95 -5.30 23.06
N LEU A 382 6.10 -5.69 21.80
CA LEU A 382 5.03 -6.31 21.04
C LEU A 382 4.73 -7.72 21.57
N THR A 383 5.78 -8.52 21.87
CA THR A 383 5.61 -9.83 22.51
C THR A 383 4.87 -9.71 23.85
N ALA A 384 5.28 -8.77 24.70
CA ALA A 384 4.63 -8.53 25.97
C ALA A 384 3.13 -8.18 25.80
N ALA A 385 2.81 -7.34 24.79
CA ALA A 385 1.43 -6.97 24.51
C ALA A 385 0.56 -8.15 24.03
N TYR A 386 1.14 -9.09 23.26
CA TYR A 386 0.42 -10.28 22.78
C TYR A 386 0.33 -11.41 23.82
N THR A 387 1.16 -11.38 24.86
CA THR A 387 1.17 -12.37 25.95
C THR A 387 0.49 -11.86 27.24
N ASP A 388 0.08 -10.59 27.26
CA ASP A 388 -0.63 -9.99 28.40
C ASP A 388 -1.98 -10.71 28.61
N SER A 389 -2.11 -11.37 29.75
CA SER A 389 -3.33 -12.10 30.13
C SER A 389 -4.55 -11.19 30.32
N LEU A 390 -4.34 -9.91 30.60
CA LEU A 390 -5.40 -8.91 30.79
C LEU A 390 -5.89 -8.32 29.45
N ARG A 391 -5.11 -8.43 28.38
CA ARG A 391 -5.39 -7.86 27.05
C ARG A 391 -5.30 -8.93 25.97
N ARG A 392 -6.10 -9.99 26.12
CA ARG A 392 -6.09 -11.09 25.13
C ARG A 392 -6.29 -10.57 23.71
N PRO A 393 -5.40 -10.90 22.76
CA PRO A 393 -5.61 -10.58 21.35
C PRO A 393 -6.91 -11.19 20.83
N SER A 394 -7.64 -10.43 20.01
CA SER A 394 -8.82 -10.94 19.32
C SER A 394 -8.44 -11.95 18.23
N PRO A 395 -9.32 -12.88 17.86
CA PRO A 395 -9.05 -13.81 16.77
C PRO A 395 -8.78 -13.12 15.44
N LEU A 396 -7.80 -13.63 14.67
CA LEU A 396 -7.55 -13.24 13.29
C LEU A 396 -7.86 -14.44 12.38
N PRO A 397 -8.97 -14.43 11.62
CA PRO A 397 -9.43 -15.62 10.90
C PRO A 397 -8.71 -15.88 9.57
N PHE A 398 -7.67 -15.11 9.23
CA PHE A 398 -6.90 -15.23 7.99
C PHE A 398 -5.40 -15.00 8.27
N GLY A 399 -4.58 -15.43 7.31
CA GLY A 399 -3.14 -15.14 7.33
C GLY A 399 -2.82 -13.82 6.64
N THR A 400 -1.82 -13.08 7.11
CA THR A 400 -1.37 -11.82 6.50
C THR A 400 0.08 -11.54 6.87
N GLY A 401 0.73 -10.68 6.09
CA GLY A 401 2.10 -10.30 6.34
C GLY A 401 3.12 -11.41 6.03
N TYR A 402 4.31 -11.27 6.56
CA TYR A 402 5.37 -12.30 6.41
C TYR A 402 5.04 -13.59 7.16
N ASN A 403 4.31 -13.51 8.26
CA ASN A 403 3.75 -14.64 8.99
C ASN A 403 2.39 -15.03 8.39
N TRP A 404 2.36 -15.36 7.12
CA TRP A 404 1.18 -15.54 6.28
C TRP A 404 0.23 -16.67 6.69
N ARG A 405 0.65 -17.57 7.60
CA ARG A 405 -0.24 -18.60 8.13
C ARG A 405 -1.17 -18.00 9.18
N GLN A 406 -2.43 -18.40 9.17
CA GLN A 406 -3.42 -17.89 10.13
C GLN A 406 -2.96 -18.04 11.59
N THR A 407 -2.31 -19.15 11.93
CA THR A 407 -1.84 -19.42 13.30
C THR A 407 -0.69 -18.53 13.77
N ASP A 408 0.02 -17.91 12.84
CA ASP A 408 1.24 -17.16 13.09
C ASP A 408 1.07 -15.66 12.76
N SER A 409 -0.05 -15.30 12.12
CA SER A 409 -0.32 -13.94 11.68
C SER A 409 -0.75 -13.02 12.82
N ASN A 410 -0.35 -11.78 12.69
CA ASN A 410 -0.70 -10.73 13.62
C ASN A 410 -1.15 -9.46 12.88
N LEU A 411 -2.06 -8.72 13.53
CA LEU A 411 -2.40 -7.35 13.16
C LEU A 411 -2.54 -6.52 14.44
N LEU A 412 -2.12 -5.28 14.33
CA LEU A 412 -2.26 -4.25 15.34
C LEU A 412 -3.10 -3.11 14.75
N LEU A 413 -4.23 -2.78 15.36
CA LEU A 413 -4.98 -1.57 15.08
C LEU A 413 -4.70 -0.53 16.16
N ALA A 414 -3.96 0.51 15.80
CA ALA A 414 -3.73 1.67 16.63
C ALA A 414 -4.77 2.76 16.30
N ARG A 415 -5.44 3.27 17.32
CA ARG A 415 -6.42 4.36 17.25
C ARG A 415 -5.91 5.56 18.02
N ARG A 416 -6.04 6.76 17.45
CA ARG A 416 -5.66 7.99 18.15
C ARG A 416 -6.64 8.29 19.26
N ARG A 417 -6.17 8.53 20.48
CA ARG A 417 -7.01 8.68 21.70
C ARG A 417 -8.03 9.82 21.61
N THR A 418 -7.68 10.94 20.97
CA THR A 418 -8.59 12.09 20.78
C THR A 418 -9.86 11.77 19.99
N LEU A 419 -9.91 10.62 19.29
CA LEU A 419 -11.09 10.15 18.56
C LEU A 419 -12.04 9.29 19.42
N VAL A 420 -11.61 8.89 20.60
CA VAL A 420 -12.35 7.97 21.48
C VAL A 420 -13.22 8.72 22.46
N SER A 421 -13.05 10.05 22.56
CA SER A 421 -13.72 10.92 23.55
C SER A 421 -15.02 11.55 23.06
N ASN A 422 -15.53 11.17 21.87
CA ASN A 422 -16.79 11.71 21.32
C ASN A 422 -17.74 10.58 20.92
#